data_8df1369bd65928387987fb7cf41d677d
#
_entry.id   8df1369bd65928387987fb7cf41d677d
#
_cell.length_a   1.000
_cell.length_b   1.000
_cell.length_c   1.000
_cell.angle_alpha   90.00
_cell.angle_beta   90.00
_cell.angle_gamma   90.00
#
_symmetry.space_group_name_H-M   'P 1'
#
loop_
_entity.id
_entity.type
_entity.pdbx_description
1 polymer ?
#
loop_
_entity_poly.entity_id
_entity_poly.type
_entity_poly.pdbx_seq_one_letter_code
_entity_poly.pdbx_strand_id
1 'polypeptide(L)'
;MKRNKTFQIIIYSVAACIAISACDNAPKGDNATITEEQKAAEKTGQNFTVDTSKSTIRFTGYGVGKKHPGKFKISTGTVAVSGDQITGGNFVINIKSMDLEEEGEMFEKKLHPHLLSGDFFDADKFATSTFEITAIEPYKPSDKDTSIVEGANFNVSGNLTIKGETKNITFPAHIELDDKTLKAKADFDIDRTQWKMNYGNDKTLGDKFISEKVNVELDLKAEAAL
;
A
#
# COMPACT_ATOMS: atom_id res chain seq x y z
N MET A 1 6.03 31.48 78.41
CA MET A 1 6.81 30.97 77.26
C MET A 1 5.86 30.15 76.38
N LYS A 2 5.31 30.71 75.27
CA LYS A 2 4.43 29.99 74.34
C LYS A 2 5.18 29.86 73.03
N ARG A 3 5.50 28.60 72.64
CA ARG A 3 6.15 28.28 71.34
C ARG A 3 5.07 28.14 70.27
N ASN A 4 5.03 29.07 69.32
CA ASN A 4 4.24 28.94 68.10
C ASN A 4 4.88 27.96 67.15
N LYS A 5 4.20 26.88 66.80
CA LYS A 5 4.58 25.96 65.72
C LYS A 5 3.90 26.46 64.43
N THR A 6 4.72 27.01 63.53
CA THR A 6 4.29 27.37 62.20
C THR A 6 4.20 26.09 61.37
N PHE A 7 2.99 25.80 60.90
CA PHE A 7 2.74 24.65 60.02
C PHE A 7 2.96 25.11 58.58
N GLN A 8 4.07 24.67 57.94
CA GLN A 8 4.30 24.91 56.50
C GLN A 8 3.53 23.85 55.70
N ILE A 9 2.52 24.30 54.95
CA ILE A 9 1.83 23.48 53.98
C ILE A 9 2.62 23.52 52.68
N ILE A 10 3.26 22.38 52.34
CA ILE A 10 3.89 22.19 51.05
C ILE A 10 2.81 21.74 50.04
N ILE A 11 2.46 22.62 49.14
CA ILE A 11 1.58 22.32 48.04
C ILE A 11 2.41 21.65 46.93
N TYR A 12 2.26 20.33 46.78
CA TYR A 12 2.79 19.63 45.61
C TYR A 12 1.88 19.88 44.41
N SER A 13 2.33 20.74 43.51
CA SER A 13 1.71 20.88 42.20
C SER A 13 2.05 19.63 41.35
N VAL A 14 1.11 18.72 41.25
CA VAL A 14 1.18 17.63 40.28
C VAL A 14 0.89 18.23 38.90
N ALA A 15 1.94 18.49 38.13
CA ALA A 15 1.82 18.78 36.72
C ALA A 15 1.39 17.51 36.01
N ALA A 16 0.11 17.38 35.72
CA ALA A 16 -0.41 16.32 34.85
C ALA A 16 0.09 16.61 33.43
N CYS A 17 1.13 15.92 32.99
CA CYS A 17 1.48 15.83 31.59
C CYS A 17 0.36 15.09 30.86
N ILE A 18 -0.55 15.84 30.24
CA ILE A 18 -1.48 15.28 29.27
C ILE A 18 -0.64 14.90 28.06
N ALA A 19 -0.26 13.63 27.95
CA ALA A 19 0.24 13.06 26.73
C ALA A 19 -0.91 13.12 25.72
N ILE A 20 -0.84 14.11 24.83
CA ILE A 20 -1.69 14.16 23.63
C ILE A 20 -1.21 12.95 22.80
N SER A 21 -1.90 11.83 22.92
CA SER A 21 -1.80 10.75 21.95
C SER A 21 -2.30 11.34 20.62
N ALA A 22 -1.39 11.83 19.78
CA ALA A 22 -1.69 12.07 18.40
C ALA A 22 -2.21 10.73 17.87
N CYS A 23 -3.51 10.66 17.53
CA CYS A 23 -4.05 9.52 16.80
C CYS A 23 -3.22 9.40 15.53
N ASP A 24 -2.34 8.43 15.53
CA ASP A 24 -1.52 8.10 14.38
C ASP A 24 -2.48 7.49 13.34
N ASN A 25 -2.89 8.31 12.36
CA ASN A 25 -3.64 7.85 11.19
C ASN A 25 -2.68 7.13 10.23
N ALA A 26 -1.67 6.44 10.76
CA ALA A 26 -0.73 5.67 9.98
C ALA A 26 -1.47 4.52 9.26
N PRO A 27 -1.03 4.15 8.07
CA PRO A 27 -1.49 2.94 7.39
C PRO A 27 -1.39 1.73 8.31
N LYS A 28 -2.33 0.79 8.16
CA LYS A 28 -2.42 -0.42 8.98
C LYS A 28 -2.16 -1.70 8.18
N GLY A 29 -1.74 -1.56 6.92
CA GLY A 29 -1.36 -2.69 6.07
C GLY A 29 -0.09 -3.39 6.57
N ASP A 30 0.15 -4.60 6.09
CA ASP A 30 1.43 -5.26 6.29
C ASP A 30 2.55 -4.43 5.66
N ASN A 31 3.66 -4.21 6.35
CA ASN A 31 4.76 -3.46 5.75
C ASN A 31 5.39 -4.29 4.63
N ALA A 32 5.28 -3.84 3.39
CA ALA A 32 6.00 -4.47 2.28
C ALA A 32 7.51 -4.31 2.48
N THR A 33 8.27 -5.38 2.24
CA THR A 33 9.72 -5.29 2.14
C THR A 33 10.06 -4.73 0.77
N ILE A 34 10.84 -3.65 0.70
CA ILE A 34 11.23 -3.00 -0.55
C ILE A 34 12.72 -3.18 -0.78
N THR A 35 13.09 -3.68 -1.95
CA THR A 35 14.48 -3.90 -2.37
C THR A 35 14.70 -3.41 -3.79
N GLU A 36 15.93 -3.51 -4.29
CA GLU A 36 16.23 -3.22 -5.69
C GLU A 36 15.56 -4.23 -6.63
N GLU A 37 15.38 -3.84 -7.90
CA GLU A 37 14.82 -4.67 -8.97
C GLU A 37 15.44 -6.07 -9.00
N GLN A 38 14.63 -7.09 -9.17
CA GLN A 38 15.03 -8.49 -9.23
C GLN A 38 14.73 -9.08 -10.62
N LYS A 39 15.35 -10.23 -10.94
CA LYS A 39 15.01 -10.95 -12.16
C LYS A 39 13.56 -11.42 -12.09
N ALA A 40 12.78 -11.15 -13.15
CA ALA A 40 11.42 -11.67 -13.26
C ALA A 40 11.38 -13.19 -13.29
N ALA A 41 10.35 -13.77 -12.71
CA ALA A 41 10.11 -15.21 -12.75
C ALA A 41 9.81 -15.69 -14.18
N GLU A 42 10.20 -16.91 -14.50
CA GLU A 42 9.87 -17.53 -15.78
C GLU A 42 8.40 -17.95 -15.79
N LYS A 43 7.64 -17.41 -16.74
CA LYS A 43 6.21 -17.69 -16.91
C LYS A 43 6.05 -19.01 -17.65
N THR A 44 5.77 -20.09 -16.95
CA THR A 44 5.59 -21.44 -17.51
C THR A 44 4.21 -22.00 -17.14
N GLY A 45 3.68 -22.88 -17.98
CA GLY A 45 2.38 -23.51 -17.76
C GLY A 45 1.20 -22.78 -18.39
N GLN A 46 0.03 -22.92 -17.82
CA GLN A 46 -1.22 -22.33 -18.30
C GLN A 46 -1.32 -20.86 -17.87
N ASN A 47 -1.81 -20.00 -18.75
CA ASN A 47 -2.08 -18.62 -18.42
C ASN A 47 -3.51 -18.45 -17.86
N PHE A 48 -3.61 -17.72 -16.78
CA PHE A 48 -4.85 -17.18 -16.23
C PHE A 48 -4.91 -15.70 -16.58
N THR A 49 -6.02 -15.30 -17.20
CA THR A 49 -6.24 -13.89 -17.58
C THR A 49 -7.00 -13.17 -16.48
N VAL A 50 -6.53 -12.01 -16.07
CA VAL A 50 -7.19 -11.19 -15.05
C VAL A 50 -8.53 -10.67 -15.55
N ASP A 51 -9.61 -10.92 -14.80
CA ASP A 51 -10.89 -10.25 -14.97
C ASP A 51 -10.79 -8.82 -14.45
N THR A 52 -10.49 -7.89 -15.34
CA THR A 52 -10.28 -6.48 -15.00
C THR A 52 -11.55 -5.78 -14.51
N SER A 53 -12.72 -6.37 -14.73
CA SER A 53 -14.01 -5.84 -14.25
C SER A 53 -14.32 -6.24 -12.80
N LYS A 54 -13.72 -7.34 -12.34
CA LYS A 54 -13.90 -7.90 -10.98
C LYS A 54 -12.65 -7.75 -10.11
N SER A 55 -11.59 -7.14 -10.64
CA SER A 55 -10.32 -6.90 -9.92
C SER A 55 -10.17 -5.42 -9.59
N THR A 56 -9.65 -5.13 -8.41
CA THR A 56 -9.51 -3.76 -7.92
C THR A 56 -8.16 -3.59 -7.22
N ILE A 57 -7.52 -2.46 -7.48
CA ILE A 57 -6.39 -1.95 -6.71
C ILE A 57 -6.85 -0.66 -6.04
N ARG A 58 -6.96 -0.67 -4.71
CA ARG A 58 -7.23 0.51 -3.90
C ARG A 58 -5.95 1.06 -3.33
N PHE A 59 -5.92 2.35 -3.06
CA PHE A 59 -4.86 2.98 -2.29
C PHE A 59 -5.46 3.94 -1.26
N THR A 60 -4.74 4.16 -0.19
CA THR A 60 -5.06 5.22 0.76
C THR A 60 -3.80 6.01 1.07
N GLY A 61 -3.81 7.30 0.69
CA GLY A 61 -2.80 8.27 1.09
C GLY A 61 -3.17 8.93 2.42
N TYR A 62 -2.17 9.35 3.19
CA TYR A 62 -2.38 9.92 4.53
C TYR A 62 -1.70 11.29 4.65
N GLY A 63 -2.42 12.26 5.18
CA GLY A 63 -1.92 13.55 5.64
C GLY A 63 -2.25 13.73 7.11
N VAL A 64 -1.86 14.86 7.70
CA VAL A 64 -2.16 15.16 9.11
C VAL A 64 -3.68 15.23 9.33
N GLY A 65 -4.20 14.25 10.08
CA GLY A 65 -5.64 14.15 10.38
C GLY A 65 -6.53 13.84 9.20
N LYS A 66 -5.97 13.42 8.05
CA LYS A 66 -6.72 13.17 6.80
C LYS A 66 -6.25 11.87 6.15
N LYS A 67 -7.17 11.20 5.48
CA LYS A 67 -6.90 10.06 4.59
C LYS A 67 -7.63 10.28 3.27
N HIS A 68 -7.01 9.88 2.19
CA HIS A 68 -7.54 10.03 0.82
C HIS A 68 -7.54 8.68 0.14
N PRO A 69 -8.66 7.94 0.21
CA PRO A 69 -8.82 6.68 -0.49
C PRO A 69 -9.10 6.90 -1.98
N GLY A 70 -8.61 5.97 -2.77
CA GLY A 70 -8.86 5.95 -4.20
C GLY A 70 -8.59 4.56 -4.77
N LYS A 71 -8.82 4.40 -6.07
CA LYS A 71 -8.62 3.15 -6.79
C LYS A 71 -8.08 3.38 -8.19
N PHE A 72 -7.44 2.33 -8.71
CA PHE A 72 -6.99 2.23 -10.10
C PHE A 72 -7.64 1.04 -10.78
N LYS A 73 -7.78 1.12 -12.10
CA LYS A 73 -8.16 -0.02 -12.95
C LYS A 73 -6.92 -0.76 -13.43
N ILE A 74 -6.98 -2.08 -13.42
CA ILE A 74 -6.03 -2.93 -14.13
C ILE A 74 -6.40 -2.90 -15.61
N SER A 75 -5.46 -2.54 -16.48
CA SER A 75 -5.66 -2.57 -17.94
C SER A 75 -5.57 -3.99 -18.48
N THR A 76 -4.55 -4.72 -18.05
CA THR A 76 -4.29 -6.11 -18.43
C THR A 76 -3.57 -6.81 -17.29
N GLY A 77 -3.71 -8.12 -17.21
CA GLY A 77 -2.94 -8.94 -16.30
C GLY A 77 -3.00 -10.41 -16.69
N THR A 78 -1.89 -11.10 -16.47
CA THR A 78 -1.79 -12.54 -16.65
C THR A 78 -1.02 -13.15 -15.50
N VAL A 79 -1.41 -14.36 -15.10
CA VAL A 79 -0.70 -15.20 -14.12
C VAL A 79 -0.44 -16.53 -14.78
N ALA A 80 0.82 -16.99 -14.76
CA ALA A 80 1.21 -18.29 -15.28
C ALA A 80 1.21 -19.31 -14.15
N VAL A 81 0.60 -20.47 -14.39
CA VAL A 81 0.41 -21.54 -13.41
C VAL A 81 0.86 -22.88 -14.00
N SER A 82 1.66 -23.62 -13.27
CA SER A 82 2.10 -24.97 -13.63
C SER A 82 1.77 -25.95 -12.50
N GLY A 83 0.79 -26.83 -12.75
CA GLY A 83 0.17 -27.60 -11.66
C GLY A 83 -0.48 -26.67 -10.64
N ASP A 84 -0.15 -26.83 -9.36
CA ASP A 84 -0.67 -26.02 -8.27
C ASP A 84 0.23 -24.82 -7.93
N GLN A 85 1.21 -24.49 -8.78
CA GLN A 85 2.21 -23.45 -8.52
C GLN A 85 2.05 -22.27 -9.46
N ILE A 86 2.00 -21.06 -8.92
CA ILE A 86 2.16 -19.83 -9.68
C ILE A 86 3.64 -19.69 -10.04
N THR A 87 3.93 -19.66 -11.33
CA THR A 87 5.30 -19.57 -11.84
C THR A 87 5.72 -18.15 -12.18
N GLY A 88 4.77 -17.25 -12.43
CA GLY A 88 5.02 -15.85 -12.70
C GLY A 88 3.74 -15.11 -13.08
N GLY A 89 3.87 -13.85 -13.45
CA GLY A 89 2.73 -13.02 -13.86
C GLY A 89 3.14 -11.59 -14.10
N ASN A 90 2.30 -10.87 -14.83
CA ASN A 90 2.49 -9.44 -15.05
C ASN A 90 1.14 -8.72 -15.09
N PHE A 91 1.15 -7.47 -14.65
CA PHE A 91 -0.03 -6.62 -14.55
C PHE A 91 0.31 -5.23 -15.03
N VAL A 92 -0.63 -4.60 -15.75
CA VAL A 92 -0.54 -3.21 -16.18
C VAL A 92 -1.69 -2.43 -15.54
N ILE A 93 -1.34 -1.40 -14.79
CA ILE A 93 -2.26 -0.55 -14.04
C ILE A 93 -2.37 0.79 -14.77
N ASN A 94 -3.59 1.24 -15.03
CA ASN A 94 -3.84 2.52 -15.67
C ASN A 94 -3.82 3.65 -14.64
N ILE A 95 -2.78 4.46 -14.61
CA ILE A 95 -2.67 5.58 -13.67
C ILE A 95 -3.72 6.65 -13.96
N LYS A 96 -4.04 6.90 -15.22
CA LYS A 96 -5.08 7.88 -15.59
C LYS A 96 -6.51 7.45 -15.25
N SER A 97 -6.70 6.19 -14.84
CA SER A 97 -7.99 5.69 -14.33
C SER A 97 -8.22 5.96 -12.86
N MET A 98 -7.32 6.70 -12.21
CA MET A 98 -7.48 7.07 -10.80
C MET A 98 -8.87 7.61 -10.53
N ASP A 99 -9.52 7.06 -9.51
CA ASP A 99 -10.83 7.48 -9.04
C ASP A 99 -10.73 7.64 -7.53
N LEU A 100 -10.86 8.88 -7.04
CA LEU A 100 -10.89 9.17 -5.62
C LEU A 100 -12.27 8.80 -5.08
N GLU A 101 -12.30 8.12 -3.95
CA GLU A 101 -13.57 7.74 -3.29
C GLU A 101 -14.13 8.88 -2.43
N GLU A 102 -13.71 10.12 -2.71
CA GLU A 102 -14.15 11.34 -2.08
C GLU A 102 -14.77 12.26 -3.13
N GLU A 103 -15.91 12.86 -2.79
CA GLU A 103 -16.66 13.73 -3.69
C GLU A 103 -16.46 15.21 -3.34
N GLY A 104 -16.59 16.05 -4.33
CA GLY A 104 -16.59 17.50 -4.20
C GLY A 104 -15.46 18.22 -4.92
N GLU A 105 -15.65 19.49 -5.10
CA GLU A 105 -14.82 20.36 -5.93
C GLU A 105 -13.33 20.38 -5.54
N MET A 106 -13.05 20.25 -4.24
CA MET A 106 -11.69 20.16 -3.71
C MET A 106 -10.97 18.92 -4.26
N PHE A 107 -11.63 17.76 -4.26
CA PHE A 107 -11.05 16.50 -4.70
C PHE A 107 -10.95 16.44 -6.22
N GLU A 108 -11.99 16.80 -6.93
CA GLU A 108 -12.05 16.76 -8.39
C GLU A 108 -11.13 17.77 -9.06
N LYS A 109 -11.10 19.04 -8.55
CA LYS A 109 -10.40 20.14 -9.20
C LYS A 109 -9.01 20.42 -8.65
N LYS A 110 -8.68 19.91 -7.45
CA LYS A 110 -7.36 20.15 -6.83
C LYS A 110 -6.59 18.88 -6.53
N LEU A 111 -7.14 17.97 -5.71
CA LEU A 111 -6.39 16.79 -5.29
C LEU A 111 -6.13 15.81 -6.45
N HIS A 112 -7.16 15.43 -7.20
CA HIS A 112 -7.02 14.49 -8.30
C HIS A 112 -6.03 14.97 -9.38
N PRO A 113 -6.10 16.21 -9.91
CA PRO A 113 -5.10 16.71 -10.86
C PRO A 113 -3.70 16.79 -10.26
N HIS A 114 -3.58 17.12 -8.95
CA HIS A 114 -2.30 17.18 -8.28
C HIS A 114 -1.65 15.80 -8.15
N LEU A 115 -2.42 14.77 -7.80
CA LEU A 115 -1.92 13.40 -7.75
C LEU A 115 -1.45 12.91 -9.13
N LEU A 116 -2.11 13.33 -10.22
CA LEU A 116 -1.69 12.99 -11.59
C LEU A 116 -0.49 13.82 -12.09
N SER A 117 -0.13 14.92 -11.41
CA SER A 117 0.97 15.81 -11.80
C SER A 117 2.35 15.22 -11.54
N GLY A 118 3.40 15.96 -11.96
CA GLY A 118 4.81 15.61 -11.76
C GLY A 118 5.24 15.48 -10.29
N ASP A 119 4.51 16.08 -9.35
CA ASP A 119 4.76 15.96 -7.91
C ASP A 119 4.52 14.54 -7.39
N PHE A 120 3.60 13.80 -8.04
CA PHE A 120 3.23 12.44 -7.68
C PHE A 120 3.43 11.48 -8.88
N PHE A 121 2.38 11.13 -9.61
CA PHE A 121 2.44 10.05 -10.62
C PHE A 121 3.04 10.49 -11.96
N ASP A 122 3.07 11.78 -12.28
CA ASP A 122 3.49 12.31 -13.60
C ASP A 122 2.79 11.57 -14.76
N ALA A 123 1.44 11.45 -14.66
CA ALA A 123 0.63 10.56 -15.46
C ALA A 123 0.61 10.91 -16.96
N ASP A 124 1.04 12.12 -17.34
CA ASP A 124 1.21 12.49 -18.75
C ASP A 124 2.43 11.84 -19.37
N LYS A 125 3.45 11.59 -18.57
CA LYS A 125 4.68 10.92 -18.97
C LYS A 125 4.63 9.42 -18.70
N PHE A 126 4.00 9.03 -17.59
CA PHE A 126 3.91 7.65 -17.10
C PHE A 126 2.45 7.26 -16.90
N ALA A 127 1.74 7.03 -18.01
CA ALA A 127 0.31 6.73 -18.01
C ALA A 127 -0.02 5.37 -17.33
N THR A 128 0.98 4.50 -17.16
CA THR A 128 0.83 3.16 -16.59
C THR A 128 1.88 2.89 -15.53
N SER A 129 1.52 2.04 -14.56
CA SER A 129 2.41 1.34 -13.65
C SER A 129 2.37 -0.15 -13.99
N THR A 130 3.43 -0.89 -13.68
CA THR A 130 3.49 -2.33 -13.93
C THR A 130 3.92 -3.07 -12.67
N PHE A 131 3.41 -4.30 -12.52
CA PHE A 131 3.88 -5.22 -11.52
C PHE A 131 4.23 -6.55 -12.20
N GLU A 132 5.46 -7.06 -12.00
CA GLU A 132 5.93 -8.31 -12.56
C GLU A 132 6.42 -9.23 -11.45
N ILE A 133 5.79 -10.40 -11.31
CA ILE A 133 6.12 -11.38 -10.27
C ILE A 133 7.56 -11.88 -10.44
N THR A 134 8.32 -11.88 -9.35
CA THR A 134 9.68 -12.39 -9.29
C THR A 134 9.80 -13.68 -8.47
N ALA A 135 8.94 -13.85 -7.44
CA ALA A 135 8.85 -15.07 -6.66
C ALA A 135 7.48 -15.18 -5.96
N ILE A 136 7.06 -16.41 -5.71
CA ILE A 136 5.93 -16.75 -4.84
C ILE A 136 6.41 -17.82 -3.86
N GLU A 137 6.37 -17.52 -2.58
CA GLU A 137 6.84 -18.42 -1.52
C GLU A 137 5.76 -18.64 -0.47
N PRO A 138 5.68 -19.82 0.17
CA PRO A 138 4.73 -20.03 1.26
C PRO A 138 4.92 -19.00 2.38
N TYR A 139 3.85 -18.33 2.78
CA TYR A 139 3.86 -17.46 3.95
C TYR A 139 3.81 -18.30 5.23
N LYS A 140 4.67 -17.95 6.18
CA LYS A 140 4.73 -18.59 7.50
C LYS A 140 4.59 -17.51 8.56
N PRO A 141 3.42 -17.40 9.22
CA PRO A 141 3.25 -16.46 10.31
C PRO A 141 4.22 -16.79 11.46
N SER A 142 4.67 -15.77 12.16
CA SER A 142 5.47 -15.91 13.38
C SER A 142 4.82 -15.09 14.51
N ASP A 143 5.22 -15.36 15.76
CA ASP A 143 4.72 -14.63 16.93
C ASP A 143 4.95 -13.10 16.86
N LYS A 144 5.87 -12.67 15.99
CA LYS A 144 6.25 -11.25 15.81
C LYS A 144 5.76 -10.64 14.51
N ASP A 145 5.32 -11.47 13.58
CA ASP A 145 4.95 -11.05 12.22
C ASP A 145 3.77 -11.90 11.75
N THR A 146 2.58 -11.41 12.07
CA THR A 146 1.32 -12.00 11.62
C THR A 146 0.68 -11.02 10.65
N SER A 147 0.40 -11.49 9.43
CA SER A 147 -0.30 -10.69 8.42
C SER A 147 -1.69 -10.27 8.90
N ILE A 148 -2.10 -9.06 8.52
CA ILE A 148 -3.48 -8.59 8.72
C ILE A 148 -4.44 -9.21 7.69
N VAL A 149 -3.92 -9.78 6.61
CA VAL A 149 -4.70 -10.49 5.59
C VAL A 149 -5.13 -11.84 6.15
N GLU A 150 -6.43 -11.99 6.37
CA GLU A 150 -7.00 -13.23 6.88
C GLU A 150 -6.67 -14.41 5.95
N GLY A 151 -6.08 -15.46 6.52
CA GLY A 151 -5.69 -16.65 5.77
C GLY A 151 -4.53 -16.45 4.80
N ALA A 152 -3.68 -15.42 4.99
CA ALA A 152 -2.47 -15.24 4.20
C ALA A 152 -1.67 -16.56 4.12
N ASN A 153 -1.35 -17.00 2.90
CA ASN A 153 -0.73 -18.30 2.64
C ASN A 153 0.52 -18.20 1.76
N PHE A 154 0.76 -17.04 1.11
CA PHE A 154 1.94 -16.80 0.29
C PHE A 154 2.56 -15.43 0.57
N ASN A 155 3.87 -15.34 0.43
CA ASN A 155 4.61 -14.11 0.18
C ASN A 155 4.73 -13.93 -1.33
N VAL A 156 4.21 -12.82 -1.83
CA VAL A 156 4.31 -12.42 -3.24
C VAL A 156 5.42 -11.41 -3.37
N SER A 157 6.44 -11.73 -4.17
CA SER A 157 7.51 -10.79 -4.54
C SER A 157 7.35 -10.38 -6.00
N GLY A 158 7.53 -9.10 -6.30
CA GLY A 158 7.45 -8.60 -7.66
C GLY A 158 8.06 -7.22 -7.85
N ASN A 159 8.47 -6.95 -9.08
CA ASN A 159 8.97 -5.66 -9.50
C ASN A 159 7.80 -4.72 -9.76
N LEU A 160 7.65 -3.70 -8.94
CA LEU A 160 6.68 -2.63 -9.09
C LEU A 160 7.35 -1.42 -9.73
N THR A 161 6.88 -1.04 -10.92
CA THR A 161 7.35 0.15 -11.62
C THR A 161 6.31 1.25 -11.53
N ILE A 162 6.66 2.37 -10.91
CA ILE A 162 5.85 3.58 -10.85
C ILE A 162 6.73 4.75 -11.28
N LYS A 163 6.20 5.67 -12.09
CA LYS A 163 6.90 6.90 -12.51
C LYS A 163 8.30 6.62 -13.10
N GLY A 164 8.47 5.47 -13.78
CA GLY A 164 9.72 5.05 -14.40
C GLY A 164 10.78 4.49 -13.44
N GLU A 165 10.49 4.39 -12.14
CA GLU A 165 11.35 3.75 -11.14
C GLU A 165 10.84 2.35 -10.84
N THR A 166 11.73 1.37 -10.80
CA THR A 166 11.40 -0.02 -10.47
C THR A 166 12.02 -0.41 -9.14
N LYS A 167 11.19 -0.97 -8.26
CA LYS A 167 11.61 -1.58 -7.01
C LYS A 167 10.94 -2.94 -6.86
N ASN A 168 11.64 -3.89 -6.26
CA ASN A 168 11.04 -5.15 -5.89
C ASN A 168 10.34 -5.00 -4.53
N ILE A 169 9.08 -5.41 -4.46
CA ILE A 169 8.31 -5.43 -3.22
C ILE A 169 7.91 -6.85 -2.87
N THR A 170 7.90 -7.18 -1.57
CA THR A 170 7.40 -8.46 -1.05
C THR A 170 6.34 -8.19 0.00
N PHE A 171 5.18 -8.85 -0.12
CA PHE A 171 4.06 -8.70 0.78
C PHE A 171 3.30 -10.01 0.97
N PRO A 172 2.66 -10.25 2.13
CA PRO A 172 1.78 -11.40 2.35
C PRO A 172 0.50 -11.28 1.53
N ALA A 173 0.00 -12.40 1.03
CA ALA A 173 -1.27 -12.48 0.31
C ALA A 173 -2.02 -13.77 0.65
N HIS A 174 -3.35 -13.71 0.56
CA HIS A 174 -4.20 -14.88 0.51
C HIS A 174 -4.48 -15.22 -0.94
N ILE A 175 -4.12 -16.41 -1.39
CA ILE A 175 -4.31 -16.87 -2.77
C ILE A 175 -5.10 -18.17 -2.76
N GLU A 176 -6.22 -18.18 -3.49
CA GLU A 176 -7.01 -19.36 -3.82
C GLU A 176 -6.77 -19.69 -5.29
N LEU A 177 -6.38 -20.92 -5.58
CA LEU A 177 -6.14 -21.41 -6.94
C LEU A 177 -6.83 -22.74 -7.14
N ASP A 178 -7.59 -22.86 -8.22
CA ASP A 178 -8.12 -24.11 -8.74
C ASP A 178 -7.86 -24.21 -10.27
N ASP A 179 -8.30 -25.28 -10.92
CA ASP A 179 -8.06 -25.53 -12.36
C ASP A 179 -8.58 -24.41 -13.29
N LYS A 180 -9.49 -23.58 -12.83
CA LYS A 180 -10.22 -22.60 -13.65
C LYS A 180 -10.09 -21.18 -13.15
N THR A 181 -9.88 -20.98 -11.85
CA THR A 181 -9.94 -19.68 -11.23
C THR A 181 -8.74 -19.44 -10.29
N LEU A 182 -8.32 -18.20 -10.26
CA LEU A 182 -7.35 -17.69 -9.28
C LEU A 182 -7.96 -16.45 -8.63
N LYS A 183 -7.92 -16.41 -7.29
CA LYS A 183 -8.26 -15.22 -6.52
C LYS A 183 -7.09 -14.87 -5.62
N ALA A 184 -6.79 -13.59 -5.50
CA ALA A 184 -5.74 -13.12 -4.59
C ALA A 184 -6.21 -11.86 -3.86
N LYS A 185 -5.90 -11.79 -2.56
CA LYS A 185 -6.12 -10.62 -1.71
C LYS A 185 -4.84 -10.27 -1.00
N ALA A 186 -4.55 -8.98 -0.92
CA ALA A 186 -3.44 -8.45 -0.14
C ALA A 186 -3.81 -7.06 0.42
N ASP A 187 -3.18 -6.69 1.54
CA ASP A 187 -3.31 -5.38 2.16
C ASP A 187 -1.95 -5.02 2.78
N PHE A 188 -1.26 -4.07 2.15
CA PHE A 188 0.11 -3.74 2.52
C PHE A 188 0.44 -2.27 2.34
N ASP A 189 1.47 -1.82 3.05
CA ASP A 189 1.98 -0.46 3.00
C ASP A 189 3.27 -0.39 2.19
N ILE A 190 3.37 0.61 1.32
CA ILE A 190 4.59 0.97 0.61
C ILE A 190 5.06 2.37 0.99
N ASP A 191 6.37 2.61 0.90
CA ASP A 191 6.96 3.95 0.98
C ASP A 191 7.03 4.57 -0.42
N ARG A 192 6.14 5.54 -0.70
CA ARG A 192 6.04 6.22 -2.00
C ARG A 192 7.31 6.94 -2.44
N THR A 193 8.17 7.30 -1.49
CA THR A 193 9.41 8.03 -1.79
C THR A 193 10.42 7.17 -2.56
N GLN A 194 10.30 5.84 -2.46
CA GLN A 194 11.10 4.89 -3.23
C GLN A 194 10.87 5.02 -4.75
N TRP A 195 9.77 5.62 -5.17
CA TRP A 195 9.42 5.95 -6.57
C TRP A 195 9.47 7.46 -6.84
N LYS A 196 10.31 8.21 -6.11
CA LYS A 196 10.52 9.65 -6.29
C LYS A 196 9.25 10.50 -6.14
N MET A 197 8.26 10.03 -5.39
CA MET A 197 7.09 10.81 -5.00
C MET A 197 7.35 11.49 -3.66
N ASN A 198 8.15 12.57 -3.67
CA ASN A 198 8.68 13.21 -2.46
C ASN A 198 7.89 14.44 -1.99
N TYR A 199 6.84 14.85 -2.72
CA TYR A 199 6.07 16.04 -2.35
C TYR A 199 5.48 15.91 -0.94
N GLY A 200 5.70 16.93 -0.12
CA GLY A 200 5.12 17.05 1.22
C GLY A 200 5.64 16.06 2.27
N ASN A 201 6.75 15.32 2.03
CA ASN A 201 7.27 14.33 2.97
C ASN A 201 8.18 14.90 4.08
N ASP A 202 8.38 16.22 4.14
CA ASP A 202 9.13 16.86 5.20
C ASP A 202 8.23 17.10 6.43
N LYS A 203 8.53 16.43 7.54
CA LYS A 203 7.79 16.52 8.80
C LYS A 203 7.78 17.94 9.40
N THR A 204 8.69 18.80 8.99
CA THR A 204 8.72 20.23 9.44
C THR A 204 7.59 21.04 8.82
N LEU A 205 6.88 20.52 7.80
CA LEU A 205 5.75 21.17 7.15
C LEU A 205 4.49 21.22 8.03
N GLY A 206 4.49 20.59 9.21
CA GLY A 206 3.37 20.59 10.14
C GLY A 206 2.11 20.00 9.50
N ASP A 207 1.02 20.80 9.44
CA ASP A 207 -0.29 20.38 8.89
C ASP A 207 -0.29 20.10 7.38
N LYS A 208 0.77 20.45 6.67
CA LYS A 208 0.99 20.15 5.24
C LYS A 208 1.80 18.88 4.99
N PHE A 209 2.24 18.21 6.05
CA PHE A 209 2.96 16.94 5.94
C PHE A 209 2.05 15.86 5.30
N ILE A 210 2.63 15.12 4.35
CA ILE A 210 1.99 13.98 3.69
C ILE A 210 2.83 12.74 3.98
N SER A 211 2.22 11.71 4.54
CA SER A 211 2.90 10.46 4.88
C SER A 211 3.69 9.89 3.71
N GLU A 212 4.87 9.39 4.00
CA GLU A 212 5.66 8.60 3.05
C GLU A 212 4.98 7.26 2.77
N LYS A 213 4.26 6.71 3.75
CA LYS A 213 3.53 5.45 3.61
C LYS A 213 2.20 5.67 2.92
N VAL A 214 1.91 4.78 1.99
CA VAL A 214 0.63 4.62 1.30
C VAL A 214 0.19 3.19 1.49
N ASN A 215 -1.05 2.99 1.92
CA ASN A 215 -1.65 1.67 1.98
C ASN A 215 -2.15 1.25 0.58
N VAL A 216 -2.00 -0.02 0.25
CA VAL A 216 -2.46 -0.65 -0.99
C VAL A 216 -3.24 -1.91 -0.68
N GLU A 217 -4.49 -1.95 -1.14
CA GLU A 217 -5.35 -3.13 -1.05
C GLU A 217 -5.54 -3.74 -2.45
N LEU A 218 -5.38 -5.05 -2.56
CA LEU A 218 -5.57 -5.81 -3.78
C LEU A 218 -6.71 -6.81 -3.61
N ASP A 219 -7.69 -6.81 -4.52
CA ASP A 219 -8.64 -7.89 -4.76
C ASP A 219 -8.56 -8.27 -6.23
N LEU A 220 -8.01 -9.44 -6.53
CA LEU A 220 -7.72 -9.90 -7.88
C LEU A 220 -8.47 -11.19 -8.17
N LYS A 221 -9.04 -11.26 -9.37
CA LYS A 221 -9.67 -12.46 -9.92
C LYS A 221 -9.12 -12.72 -11.32
N ALA A 222 -8.75 -13.96 -11.59
CA ALA A 222 -8.29 -14.38 -12.92
C ALA A 222 -8.92 -15.72 -13.26
N GLU A 223 -9.08 -15.96 -14.55
CA GLU A 223 -9.67 -17.17 -15.10
C GLU A 223 -8.69 -17.83 -16.08
N ALA A 224 -8.65 -19.18 -16.08
CA ALA A 224 -7.81 -19.94 -16.99
C ALA A 224 -8.14 -19.56 -18.45
N ALA A 225 -7.12 -19.29 -19.24
CA ALA A 225 -7.29 -19.09 -20.67
C ALA A 225 -7.78 -20.42 -21.30
N LEU A 226 -8.81 -20.33 -22.15
CA LEU A 226 -9.39 -21.47 -22.90
C LEU A 226 -8.41 -21.99 -23.94
#